data_7a4a06b0ae151395d41f73d4ecdf2e1d
#
_entry.id   7a4a06b0ae151395d41f73d4ecdf2e1d
#
_cell.length_a   1.000
_cell.length_b   1.000
_cell.length_c   1.000
_cell.angle_alpha   90.00
_cell.angle_beta   90.00
_cell.angle_gamma   90.00
#
_symmetry.space_group_name_H-M   'P 1'
#
loop_
_entity.id
_entity.type
_entity.pdbx_description
1 polymer ?
#
loop_
_entity_poly.entity_id
_entity_poly.type
_entity_poly.pdbx_seq_one_letter_code
_entity_poly.pdbx_strand_id
1 'polypeptide(L)'
;MVDLRVASFVLVIAVLGFVTLLRPNRGDPPEEALDVDIPTGIELTVDDGRTIKTYRYGRRVLVGRSAGADLRIEDDRVSRLHARLEMRDDGVYVEDLGSRNGTELNGERVENAKLRVDDEVTVGPATLIFRGVGAWT
;
A
#
# COMPACT_ATOMS: atom_id res chain seq x y z
N MET A 1 11.99 -39.26 48.71
CA MET A 1 10.95 -38.28 49.01
C MET A 1 10.73 -37.38 47.79
N VAL A 2 9.61 -37.49 47.16
CA VAL A 2 9.30 -36.66 45.99
C VAL A 2 9.05 -35.23 46.49
N ASP A 3 9.80 -34.28 45.96
CA ASP A 3 9.60 -32.89 46.29
C ASP A 3 8.23 -32.45 45.81
N LEU A 4 7.36 -32.04 46.71
CA LEU A 4 6.02 -31.53 46.43
C LEU A 4 6.03 -30.35 45.45
N ARG A 5 7.11 -29.60 45.37
CA ARG A 5 7.29 -28.50 44.44
C ARG A 5 7.44 -28.97 42.99
N VAL A 6 8.14 -30.09 42.79
CA VAL A 6 8.33 -30.70 41.48
C VAL A 6 7.02 -31.30 40.97
N ALA A 7 6.29 -32.00 41.86
CA ALA A 7 4.98 -32.55 41.51
C ALA A 7 3.97 -31.48 41.14
N SER A 8 3.96 -30.34 41.84
CA SER A 8 3.11 -29.20 41.53
C SER A 8 3.47 -28.57 40.19
N PHE A 9 4.74 -28.50 39.85
CA PHE A 9 5.20 -27.95 38.59
C PHE A 9 4.82 -28.82 37.39
N VAL A 10 4.96 -30.13 37.54
CA VAL A 10 4.53 -31.08 36.49
C VAL A 10 3.02 -31.03 36.26
N LEU A 11 2.23 -30.87 37.31
CA LEU A 11 0.79 -30.74 37.20
C LEU A 11 0.39 -29.48 36.44
N VAL A 12 1.06 -28.35 36.67
CA VAL A 12 0.80 -27.09 35.95
C VAL A 12 1.12 -27.22 34.47
N ILE A 13 2.21 -27.86 34.10
CA ILE A 13 2.58 -28.12 32.72
C ILE A 13 1.54 -29.01 32.02
N ALA A 14 1.08 -30.07 32.72
CA ALA A 14 0.06 -30.96 32.19
C ALA A 14 -1.27 -30.23 31.96
N VAL A 15 -1.67 -29.34 32.84
CA VAL A 15 -2.89 -28.53 32.69
C VAL A 15 -2.77 -27.55 31.52
N LEU A 16 -1.62 -26.90 31.38
CA LEU A 16 -1.36 -26.00 30.25
C LEU A 16 -1.31 -26.77 28.94
N GLY A 17 -0.68 -27.92 28.89
CA GLY A 17 -0.67 -28.78 27.72
C GLY A 17 -2.06 -29.29 27.34
N PHE A 18 -2.87 -29.65 28.32
CA PHE A 18 -4.24 -30.09 28.11
C PHE A 18 -5.14 -28.96 27.57
N VAL A 19 -5.02 -27.77 28.14
CA VAL A 19 -5.74 -26.57 27.64
C VAL A 19 -5.33 -26.24 26.23
N THR A 20 -4.08 -26.38 25.88
CA THR A 20 -3.60 -26.14 24.50
C THR A 20 -4.14 -27.18 23.53
N LEU A 21 -4.24 -28.45 23.93
CA LEU A 21 -4.81 -29.54 23.13
C LEU A 21 -6.33 -29.43 22.95
N LEU A 22 -7.05 -28.86 23.90
CA LEU A 22 -8.48 -28.62 23.79
C LEU A 22 -8.85 -27.39 22.95
N ARG A 23 -7.90 -26.57 22.64
CA ARG A 23 -8.11 -25.34 21.85
C ARG A 23 -8.15 -25.49 20.32
N PRO A 24 -7.70 -26.58 19.68
CA PRO A 24 -7.51 -26.51 18.23
C PRO A 24 -8.80 -26.40 17.44
N ASN A 25 -9.96 -26.50 18.03
CA ASN A 25 -11.17 -26.58 17.25
C ASN A 25 -12.35 -25.77 17.78
N ARG A 26 -12.16 -24.94 18.74
CA ARG A 26 -13.20 -24.00 19.10
C ARG A 26 -12.88 -22.68 18.41
N GLY A 27 -13.11 -22.72 17.10
CA GLY A 27 -13.42 -21.51 16.39
C GLY A 27 -12.56 -20.34 16.88
N ASP A 28 -11.24 -20.40 16.69
CA ASP A 28 -10.63 -19.15 16.34
C ASP A 28 -11.60 -18.57 15.31
N PRO A 29 -12.19 -17.43 15.56
CA PRO A 29 -12.99 -16.82 14.53
C PRO A 29 -12.12 -16.90 13.28
N PRO A 30 -12.66 -17.37 12.17
CA PRO A 30 -11.87 -17.38 10.95
C PRO A 30 -11.22 -16.01 10.85
N GLU A 31 -9.94 -15.98 10.52
CA GLU A 31 -9.22 -14.72 10.30
C GLU A 31 -10.03 -13.79 9.38
N GLU A 32 -10.93 -14.35 8.61
CA GLU A 32 -11.95 -13.67 7.82
C GLU A 32 -12.87 -12.76 8.64
N ALA A 33 -13.10 -13.03 9.92
CA ALA A 33 -13.91 -12.15 10.76
C ALA A 33 -13.16 -10.87 11.19
N LEU A 34 -11.86 -10.81 10.93
CA LEU A 34 -11.02 -9.65 11.12
C LEU A 34 -10.69 -8.96 9.78
N ASP A 35 -11.28 -9.43 8.70
CA ASP A 35 -11.25 -8.73 7.43
C ASP A 35 -12.17 -7.50 7.52
N VAL A 36 -11.78 -6.62 8.41
CA VAL A 36 -12.23 -5.26 8.37
C VAL A 36 -11.65 -4.74 7.06
N ASP A 37 -12.50 -4.49 6.09
CA ASP A 37 -12.13 -3.83 4.85
C ASP A 37 -11.65 -2.42 5.20
N ILE A 38 -10.42 -2.36 5.75
CA ILE A 38 -9.76 -1.09 6.01
C ILE A 38 -9.38 -0.54 4.65
N PRO A 39 -9.97 0.57 4.24
CA PRO A 39 -9.63 1.18 2.97
C PRO A 39 -8.13 1.41 2.92
N THR A 40 -7.45 0.64 2.11
CA THR A 40 -6.01 0.74 1.91
C THR A 40 -5.76 1.41 0.57
N GLY A 41 -4.92 2.38 0.55
CA GLY A 41 -4.65 3.11 -0.67
C GLY A 41 -3.27 3.75 -0.71
N ILE A 42 -3.06 4.51 -1.75
CA ILE A 42 -1.80 5.16 -2.09
C ILE A 42 -1.83 6.60 -1.60
N GLU A 43 -0.78 7.02 -0.89
CA GLU A 43 -0.59 8.41 -0.50
C GLU A 43 0.48 9.04 -1.39
N LEU A 44 0.12 10.17 -2.00
CA LEU A 44 0.99 10.94 -2.88
C LEU A 44 1.06 12.39 -2.43
N THR A 45 2.27 12.93 -2.39
CA THR A 45 2.47 14.39 -2.34
C THR A 45 2.67 14.87 -3.77
N VAL A 46 1.85 15.80 -4.20
CA VAL A 46 1.86 16.35 -5.55
C VAL A 46 2.38 17.78 -5.52
N ASP A 47 3.49 17.99 -6.24
CA ASP A 47 4.05 19.32 -6.50
C ASP A 47 3.81 19.65 -7.98
N ASP A 48 2.92 20.58 -8.23
CA ASP A 48 2.59 21.03 -9.60
C ASP A 48 3.34 22.32 -10.02
N GLY A 49 4.32 22.73 -9.20
CA GLY A 49 5.08 23.96 -9.39
C GLY A 49 4.38 25.21 -8.84
N ARG A 50 3.13 25.12 -8.41
CA ARG A 50 2.36 26.20 -7.79
C ARG A 50 2.00 25.87 -6.34
N THR A 51 1.57 24.66 -6.12
CA THR A 51 1.15 24.16 -4.80
C THR A 51 1.75 22.79 -4.53
N ILE A 52 1.93 22.49 -3.26
CA ILE A 52 2.35 21.17 -2.79
C ILE A 52 1.25 20.67 -1.88
N LYS A 53 0.61 19.57 -2.26
CA LYS A 53 -0.49 18.97 -1.50
C LYS A 53 -0.34 17.46 -1.42
N THR A 54 -0.77 16.89 -0.31
CA THR A 54 -0.80 15.44 -0.13
C THR A 54 -2.24 14.93 -0.29
N TYR A 55 -2.38 13.93 -1.14
CA TYR A 55 -3.64 13.28 -1.44
C TYR A 55 -3.59 11.80 -1.10
N ARG A 56 -4.74 11.27 -0.76
CA ARG A 56 -4.95 9.85 -0.55
C ARG A 56 -5.88 9.31 -1.62
N TYR A 57 -5.42 8.27 -2.27
CA TYR A 57 -6.16 7.60 -3.33
C TYR A 57 -6.46 6.16 -2.93
N GLY A 58 -7.29 5.49 -3.71
CA GLY A 58 -7.51 4.05 -3.58
C GLY A 58 -6.31 3.23 -4.08
N ARG A 59 -6.59 2.01 -4.47
CA ARG A 59 -5.55 1.06 -4.93
C ARG A 59 -4.99 1.38 -6.31
N ARG A 60 -5.65 2.26 -7.05
CA ARG A 60 -5.27 2.68 -8.41
C ARG A 60 -5.43 4.18 -8.54
N VAL A 61 -4.45 4.82 -9.13
CA VAL A 61 -4.46 6.25 -9.41
C VAL A 61 -4.17 6.46 -10.89
N LEU A 62 -5.15 6.95 -11.62
CA LEU A 62 -4.99 7.33 -13.01
C LEU A 62 -4.57 8.79 -13.09
N VAL A 63 -3.42 9.04 -13.69
CA VAL A 63 -2.82 10.39 -13.82
C VAL A 63 -2.91 10.84 -15.27
N GLY A 64 -3.39 12.03 -15.51
CA GLY A 64 -3.46 12.58 -16.84
C GLY A 64 -4.17 13.92 -16.93
N ARG A 65 -4.30 14.40 -18.15
CA ARG A 65 -4.96 15.68 -18.45
C ARG A 65 -6.48 15.55 -18.58
N SER A 66 -6.96 14.33 -18.79
CA SER A 66 -8.39 14.06 -18.95
C SER A 66 -9.19 14.37 -17.68
N ALA A 67 -10.41 14.84 -17.86
CA ALA A 67 -11.35 15.03 -16.74
C ALA A 67 -11.67 13.71 -15.98
N GLY A 68 -11.48 12.56 -16.62
CA GLY A 68 -11.65 11.25 -16.00
C GLY A 68 -10.45 10.72 -15.23
N ALA A 69 -9.34 11.46 -15.20
CA ALA A 69 -8.18 11.07 -14.39
C ALA A 69 -8.44 11.32 -12.89
N ASP A 70 -7.95 10.43 -12.05
CA ASP A 70 -8.04 10.59 -10.59
C ASP A 70 -7.19 11.76 -10.11
N LEU A 71 -5.99 11.89 -10.68
CA LEU A 71 -5.12 13.06 -10.54
C LEU A 71 -5.03 13.77 -11.90
N ARG A 72 -5.75 14.87 -12.01
CA ARG A 72 -5.78 15.66 -13.22
C ARG A 72 -4.69 16.72 -13.20
N ILE A 73 -3.88 16.75 -14.24
CA ILE A 73 -2.84 17.77 -14.45
C ILE A 73 -3.16 18.50 -15.74
N GLU A 74 -3.57 19.75 -15.63
CA GLU A 74 -3.97 20.59 -16.75
C GLU A 74 -2.75 21.27 -17.40
N ASP A 75 -2.02 20.50 -18.18
CA ASP A 75 -0.85 20.97 -18.91
C ASP A 75 -0.73 20.23 -20.23
N ASP A 76 -0.38 20.92 -21.29
CA ASP A 76 -0.28 20.34 -22.63
C ASP A 76 0.82 19.28 -22.77
N ARG A 77 1.80 19.28 -21.87
CA ARG A 77 2.85 18.26 -21.81
C ARG A 77 2.38 16.93 -21.22
N VAL A 78 1.19 16.93 -20.64
CA VAL A 78 0.59 15.73 -20.04
C VAL A 78 -0.41 15.14 -21.01
N SER A 79 -0.27 13.85 -21.30
CA SER A 79 -1.22 13.11 -22.11
C SER A 79 -2.56 12.96 -21.39
N ARG A 80 -3.64 12.75 -22.12
CA ARG A 80 -4.98 12.57 -21.54
C ARG A 80 -5.00 11.45 -20.48
N LEU A 81 -4.44 10.30 -20.84
CA LEU A 81 -4.10 9.20 -19.95
C LEU A 81 -2.59 9.05 -20.00
N HIS A 82 -1.90 9.46 -18.95
CA HIS A 82 -0.44 9.59 -18.97
C HIS A 82 0.24 8.44 -18.24
N ALA A 83 -0.13 8.23 -17.01
CA ALA A 83 0.46 7.22 -16.14
C ALA A 83 -0.58 6.65 -15.18
N ARG A 84 -0.27 5.49 -14.64
CA ARG A 84 -1.09 4.84 -13.64
C ARG A 84 -0.21 4.34 -12.50
N LEU A 85 -0.61 4.64 -11.27
CA LEU A 85 -0.05 3.99 -10.09
C LEU A 85 -1.02 2.92 -9.63
N GLU A 86 -0.51 1.76 -9.31
CA GLU A 86 -1.34 0.62 -8.93
C GLU A 86 -0.70 -0.19 -7.80
N MET A 87 -1.52 -0.49 -6.80
CA MET A 87 -1.15 -1.44 -5.76
C MET A 87 -1.26 -2.86 -6.30
N ARG A 88 -0.17 -3.60 -6.21
CA ARG A 88 -0.08 -5.03 -6.48
C ARG A 88 0.27 -5.77 -5.18
N ASP A 89 0.30 -7.09 -5.22
CA ASP A 89 0.54 -7.93 -4.05
C ASP A 89 1.90 -7.65 -3.37
N ASP A 90 2.90 -7.26 -4.15
CA ASP A 90 4.27 -7.03 -3.69
C ASP A 90 4.66 -5.55 -3.57
N GLY A 91 3.73 -4.63 -3.81
CA GLY A 91 3.99 -3.20 -3.69
C GLY A 91 3.22 -2.33 -4.68
N VAL A 92 3.64 -1.09 -4.80
CA VAL A 92 3.04 -0.12 -5.70
C VAL A 92 3.94 0.06 -6.94
N TYR A 93 3.30 0.08 -8.10
CA TYR A 93 3.97 0.25 -9.39
C TYR A 93 3.47 1.50 -10.10
N VAL A 94 4.38 2.15 -10.82
CA VAL A 94 4.03 3.18 -11.80
C VAL A 94 4.17 2.61 -13.20
N GLU A 95 3.19 2.89 -14.04
CA GLU A 95 3.17 2.46 -15.44
C GLU A 95 2.89 3.66 -16.35
N ASP A 96 3.73 3.85 -17.37
CA ASP A 96 3.45 4.81 -18.44
C ASP A 96 2.40 4.23 -19.38
N LEU A 97 1.36 4.98 -19.66
CA LEU A 97 0.25 4.55 -20.51
C LEU A 97 0.43 4.96 -21.99
N GLY A 98 1.65 4.89 -22.49
CA GLY A 98 1.96 5.31 -23.83
C GLY A 98 1.95 6.84 -23.98
N SER A 99 2.38 7.55 -22.96
CA SER A 99 2.39 9.00 -22.97
C SER A 99 3.31 9.57 -24.05
N ARG A 100 2.97 10.75 -24.55
CA ARG A 100 3.75 11.44 -25.57
C ARG A 100 5.14 11.84 -25.07
N ASN A 101 5.24 12.35 -23.86
CA ASN A 101 6.48 12.90 -23.30
C ASN A 101 7.17 11.98 -22.30
N GLY A 102 6.54 10.87 -21.95
CA GLY A 102 7.11 9.88 -21.03
C GLY A 102 6.82 10.18 -19.57
N THR A 103 7.08 9.17 -18.75
CA THR A 103 7.02 9.21 -17.29
C THR A 103 8.41 8.93 -16.77
N GLU A 104 8.86 9.72 -15.80
CA GLU A 104 10.19 9.55 -15.19
C GLU A 104 10.06 9.13 -13.73
N LEU A 105 10.94 8.24 -13.31
CA LEU A 105 11.11 7.85 -11.91
C LEU A 105 12.51 8.25 -11.47
N ASN A 106 12.58 9.19 -10.52
CA ASN A 106 13.85 9.74 -10.03
C ASN A 106 14.76 10.23 -11.16
N GLY A 107 14.18 10.85 -12.18
CA GLY A 107 14.89 11.40 -13.32
C GLY A 107 15.18 10.43 -14.47
N GLU A 108 14.78 9.16 -14.33
CA GLU A 108 14.94 8.15 -15.37
C GLU A 108 13.60 7.78 -16.00
N ARG A 109 13.53 7.77 -17.32
CA ARG A 109 12.33 7.38 -18.04
C ARG A 109 12.02 5.89 -17.81
N VAL A 110 10.78 5.60 -17.44
CA VAL A 110 10.31 4.24 -17.16
C VAL A 110 9.02 3.93 -17.90
N GLU A 111 8.82 2.65 -18.22
CA GLU A 111 7.55 2.14 -18.72
C GLU A 111 6.74 1.48 -17.63
N ASN A 112 7.41 0.74 -16.75
CA ASN A 112 6.81 0.09 -15.59
C ASN A 112 7.90 -0.08 -14.53
N ALA A 113 7.64 0.41 -13.33
CA ALA A 113 8.62 0.35 -12.24
C ALA A 113 7.94 0.25 -10.88
N LYS A 114 8.56 -0.49 -9.97
CA LYS A 114 8.15 -0.57 -8.59
C LYS A 114 8.60 0.67 -7.83
N LEU A 115 7.70 1.24 -7.05
CA LEU A 115 7.97 2.43 -6.25
C LEU A 115 8.46 2.07 -4.85
N ARG A 116 9.34 2.89 -4.34
CA ARG A 116 9.75 2.93 -2.93
C ARG A 116 9.25 4.23 -2.32
N VAL A 117 9.07 4.24 -1.01
CA VAL A 117 8.70 5.47 -0.30
C VAL A 117 9.71 6.57 -0.61
N ASP A 118 9.19 7.77 -0.85
CA ASP A 118 9.93 8.97 -1.25
C ASP A 118 10.44 9.00 -2.70
N ASP A 119 10.13 7.98 -3.50
CA ASP A 119 10.39 8.04 -4.94
C ASP A 119 9.58 9.16 -5.61
N GLU A 120 10.21 9.81 -6.56
CA GLU A 120 9.65 10.93 -7.31
C GLU A 120 9.27 10.50 -8.72
N VAL A 121 7.99 10.58 -9.04
CA VAL A 121 7.45 10.32 -10.38
C VAL A 121 7.16 11.66 -11.04
N THR A 122 7.80 11.92 -12.18
CA THR A 122 7.59 13.14 -12.94
C THR A 122 6.65 12.90 -14.12
N VAL A 123 5.57 13.67 -14.15
CA VAL A 123 4.56 13.68 -15.21
C VAL A 123 4.38 15.13 -15.69
N GLY A 124 4.96 15.46 -16.83
CA GLY A 124 4.96 16.84 -17.33
C GLY A 124 5.60 17.80 -16.30
N PRO A 125 4.87 18.85 -15.90
CA PRO A 125 5.38 19.82 -14.92
C PRO A 125 5.25 19.36 -13.47
N ALA A 126 4.54 18.23 -13.22
CA ALA A 126 4.24 17.78 -11.87
C ALA A 126 5.22 16.70 -11.39
N THR A 127 5.55 16.77 -10.12
CA THR A 127 6.29 15.74 -9.41
C THR A 127 5.36 15.09 -8.39
N LEU A 128 5.22 13.76 -8.48
CA LEU A 128 4.43 12.95 -7.57
C LEU A 128 5.39 12.22 -6.65
N ILE A 129 5.34 12.51 -5.36
CA ILE A 129 6.19 11.84 -4.38
C ILE A 129 5.38 10.75 -3.70
N PHE A 130 5.80 9.50 -3.86
CA PHE A 130 5.16 8.37 -3.25
C PHE A 130 5.45 8.33 -1.74
N ARG A 131 4.41 8.48 -0.92
CA ARG A 131 4.54 8.52 0.54
C ARG A 131 4.30 7.19 1.21
N GLY A 132 3.82 6.23 0.48
CA GLY A 132 3.55 4.88 0.98
C GLY A 132 2.11 4.46 0.82
N VAL A 133 1.82 3.33 1.41
CA VAL A 133 0.48 2.73 1.46
C VAL A 133 -0.03 2.86 2.88
N GLY A 134 -1.22 3.37 3.04
CA GLY A 134 -1.85 3.54 4.33
C GLY A 134 -3.23 2.93 4.36
N ALA A 135 -3.64 2.56 5.58
CA ALA A 135 -5.01 2.27 5.90
C ALA A 135 -5.57 3.51 6.60
N TRP A 136 -6.66 4.04 6.09
CA TRP A 136 -7.36 5.16 6.71
C TRP A 136 -8.84 4.89 6.84
N THR A 137 -9.31 5.29 7.93
CA THR A 137 -10.74 5.24 8.25
C THR A 137 -11.40 6.57 7.92
#